data_5ef1d769e364cf49c1469ff0f5389b2b
#
_entry.id   5ef1d769e364cf49c1469ff0f5389b2b
#
_cell.length_a   1.000
_cell.length_b   1.000
_cell.length_c   1.000
_cell.angle_alpha   90.00
_cell.angle_beta   90.00
_cell.angle_gamma   90.00
#
_symmetry.space_group_name_H-M   'P 1'
#
loop_
_entity.id
_entity.type
_entity.pdbx_description
1 polymer ?
#
loop_
_entity_poly.entity_id
_entity_poly.type
_entity_poly.pdbx_seq_one_letter_code
_entity_poly.pdbx_strand_id
1 'polypeptide(L)'
;VGSVYIVGASTVLGLCISIPIVFFVNIYLKKDSKLANLTRLSFDVLYGIPSIVYGAFAFTIMIFFGLRTSLLGGIIVITLLIIPIFVRSMDEVARQLPKELLDATYSLGATRLEAIKVAIRQIAPGIATATLLSVGRAIGDAAGVMFTAGFTDSIPTSLNQPAATLPLSIFFQLSSPTPEVRERAYAAALLLTIIVLILSIIGRMITYRFSKNKIK
;
A
#
# COMPACT_ATOMS: atom_id res chain seq x y z
N VAL A 1 -9.27 1.68 15.74
CA VAL A 1 -9.46 2.98 15.07
C VAL A 1 -8.17 3.40 14.37
N GLY A 2 -7.01 3.48 15.07
CA GLY A 2 -5.74 3.92 14.48
C GLY A 2 -5.30 3.13 13.25
N SER A 3 -5.48 1.79 13.24
CA SER A 3 -5.20 0.97 12.05
C SER A 3 -6.03 1.41 10.83
N VAL A 4 -7.31 1.73 11.03
CA VAL A 4 -8.20 2.16 9.94
C VAL A 4 -7.77 3.51 9.37
N TYR A 5 -7.40 4.45 10.24
CA TYR A 5 -6.93 5.77 9.83
C TYR A 5 -5.60 5.68 9.06
N ILE A 6 -4.61 4.96 9.61
CA ILE A 6 -3.30 4.82 8.97
C ILE A 6 -3.44 4.08 7.64
N VAL A 7 -4.06 2.89 7.64
CA VAL A 7 -4.16 2.07 6.42
C VAL A 7 -5.04 2.74 5.37
N GLY A 8 -6.17 3.33 5.76
CA GLY A 8 -7.07 4.04 4.84
C GLY A 8 -6.38 5.21 4.15
N ALA A 9 -5.80 6.13 4.95
CA ALA A 9 -5.10 7.30 4.41
C ALA A 9 -3.87 6.90 3.57
N SER A 10 -3.07 5.96 4.04
CA SER A 10 -1.91 5.47 3.30
C SER A 10 -2.29 4.80 1.97
N THR A 11 -3.40 4.05 1.95
CA THR A 11 -3.90 3.42 0.71
C THR A 11 -4.28 4.47 -0.33
N VAL A 12 -5.01 5.51 0.07
CA VAL A 12 -5.39 6.61 -0.83
C VAL A 12 -4.15 7.33 -1.36
N LEU A 13 -3.22 7.72 -0.48
CA LEU A 13 -1.98 8.39 -0.88
C LEU A 13 -1.11 7.48 -1.77
N GLY A 14 -0.99 6.21 -1.40
CA GLY A 14 -0.23 5.22 -2.18
C GLY A 14 -0.79 5.05 -3.59
N LEU A 15 -2.12 4.97 -3.75
CA LEU A 15 -2.78 4.93 -5.06
C LEU A 15 -2.55 6.21 -5.87
N CYS A 16 -2.74 7.38 -5.24
CA CYS A 16 -2.54 8.68 -5.89
C CYS A 16 -1.12 8.86 -6.43
N ILE A 17 -0.11 8.30 -5.76
CA ILE A 17 1.29 8.37 -6.19
C ILE A 17 1.62 7.27 -7.20
N SER A 18 1.18 6.03 -6.96
CA SER A 18 1.58 4.87 -7.75
C SER A 18 0.93 4.83 -9.13
N ILE A 19 -0.34 5.25 -9.26
CA ILE A 19 -1.04 5.25 -10.54
C ILE A 19 -0.31 6.12 -11.59
N PRO A 20 0.02 7.40 -11.34
CA PRO A 20 0.78 8.21 -12.28
C PRO A 20 2.14 7.60 -12.65
N ILE A 21 2.86 7.03 -11.68
CA ILE A 21 4.16 6.39 -11.92
C ILE A 21 4.01 5.23 -12.90
N VAL A 22 3.05 4.33 -12.68
CA VAL A 22 2.82 3.15 -13.53
C VAL A 22 2.48 3.57 -14.94
N PHE A 23 1.59 4.55 -15.12
CA PHE A 23 1.21 5.01 -16.47
C PHE A 23 2.33 5.81 -17.14
N PHE A 24 3.10 6.58 -16.39
CA PHE A 24 4.29 7.23 -16.92
C PHE A 24 5.28 6.21 -17.48
N VAL A 25 5.57 5.16 -16.74
CA VAL A 25 6.51 4.11 -17.16
C VAL A 25 6.01 3.29 -18.36
N ASN A 26 4.68 3.03 -18.44
CA ASN A 26 4.13 2.14 -19.47
C ASN A 26 3.59 2.84 -20.72
N ILE A 27 3.22 4.14 -20.65
CA ILE A 27 2.63 4.88 -21.78
C ILE A 27 3.56 5.98 -22.31
N TYR A 28 4.26 6.70 -21.41
CA TYR A 28 5.14 7.80 -21.83
C TYR A 28 6.55 7.33 -22.18
N LEU A 29 7.08 6.34 -21.47
CA LEU A 29 8.41 5.81 -21.75
C LEU A 29 8.35 4.69 -22.81
N LYS A 30 9.41 4.58 -23.59
CA LYS A 30 9.59 3.41 -24.47
C LYS A 30 9.78 2.17 -23.59
N LYS A 31 9.18 1.03 -23.98
CA LYS A 31 9.10 -0.21 -23.19
C LYS A 31 10.46 -0.67 -22.63
N ASP A 32 11.53 -0.49 -23.42
CA ASP A 32 12.90 -0.93 -23.07
C ASP A 32 13.84 0.25 -22.79
N SER A 33 13.30 1.43 -22.44
CA SER A 33 14.15 2.58 -22.12
C SER A 33 14.92 2.34 -20.81
N LYS A 34 16.15 2.85 -20.75
CA LYS A 34 17.00 2.78 -19.55
C LYS A 34 16.26 3.35 -18.31
N LEU A 35 15.48 4.43 -18.51
CA LEU A 35 14.72 5.06 -17.44
C LEU A 35 13.59 4.15 -16.91
N ALA A 36 12.84 3.49 -17.82
CA ALA A 36 11.80 2.55 -17.40
C ALA A 36 12.37 1.37 -16.61
N ASN A 37 13.50 0.82 -17.07
CA ASN A 37 14.16 -0.30 -16.39
C ASN A 37 14.75 0.14 -15.05
N LEU A 38 15.34 1.33 -14.96
CA LEU A 38 15.85 1.88 -13.70
C LEU A 38 14.72 2.10 -12.69
N THR A 39 13.60 2.67 -13.12
CA THR A 39 12.42 2.88 -12.25
C THR A 39 11.91 1.54 -11.71
N ARG A 40 11.76 0.53 -12.56
CA ARG A 40 11.33 -0.81 -12.13
C ARG A 40 12.31 -1.42 -11.13
N LEU A 41 13.60 -1.38 -11.44
CA LEU A 41 14.65 -1.88 -10.54
C LEU A 41 14.60 -1.17 -9.19
N SER A 42 14.42 0.15 -9.17
CA SER A 42 14.30 0.91 -7.92
C SER A 42 13.13 0.44 -7.07
N PHE A 43 11.95 0.22 -7.66
CA PHE A 43 10.79 -0.29 -6.93
C PHE A 43 10.95 -1.77 -6.52
N ASP A 44 11.64 -2.59 -7.30
CA ASP A 44 11.95 -3.97 -6.92
C ASP A 44 12.90 -4.02 -5.71
N VAL A 45 13.91 -3.15 -5.66
CA VAL A 45 14.80 -2.99 -4.51
C VAL A 45 14.02 -2.49 -3.29
N LEU A 46 13.23 -1.43 -3.44
CA LEU A 46 12.39 -0.90 -2.35
C LEU A 46 11.40 -1.94 -1.81
N TYR A 47 10.81 -2.75 -2.67
CA TYR A 47 9.92 -3.84 -2.26
C TYR A 47 10.61 -4.87 -1.36
N GLY A 48 11.90 -5.11 -1.58
CA GLY A 48 12.71 -6.05 -0.80
C GLY A 48 13.17 -5.52 0.57
N ILE A 49 13.04 -4.22 0.84
CA ILE A 49 13.48 -3.63 2.10
C ILE A 49 12.52 -4.04 3.24
N PRO A 50 13.03 -4.55 4.39
CA PRO A 50 12.20 -4.84 5.56
C PRO A 50 11.49 -3.59 6.10
N SER A 51 10.23 -3.73 6.53
CA SER A 51 9.42 -2.59 7.02
C SER A 51 10.04 -1.86 8.21
N ILE A 52 10.77 -2.56 9.06
CA ILE A 52 11.48 -1.95 10.19
C ILE A 52 12.50 -0.90 9.75
N VAL A 53 13.14 -1.11 8.59
CA VAL A 53 14.12 -0.16 8.03
C VAL A 53 13.41 1.12 7.59
N TYR A 54 12.23 1.01 6.95
CA TYR A 54 11.40 2.17 6.65
C TYR A 54 11.02 2.95 7.91
N GLY A 55 10.60 2.23 8.97
CA GLY A 55 10.26 2.82 10.25
C GLY A 55 11.42 3.55 10.92
N ALA A 56 12.59 2.91 10.98
CA ALA A 56 13.78 3.48 11.59
C ALA A 56 14.29 4.70 10.81
N PHE A 57 14.33 4.62 9.48
CA PHE A 57 14.74 5.74 8.63
C PHE A 57 13.79 6.94 8.78
N ALA A 58 12.49 6.70 8.69
CA ALA A 58 11.50 7.77 8.87
C ALA A 58 11.55 8.38 10.28
N PHE A 59 11.75 7.56 11.31
CA PHE A 59 11.92 8.05 12.68
C PHE A 59 13.15 8.97 12.80
N THR A 60 14.27 8.62 12.17
CA THR A 60 15.46 9.47 12.13
C THR A 60 15.16 10.82 11.51
N ILE A 61 14.41 10.84 10.39
CA ILE A 61 13.97 12.07 9.75
C ILE A 61 13.02 12.87 10.68
N MET A 62 12.08 12.19 11.33
CA MET A 62 11.17 12.84 12.28
C MET A 62 11.92 13.52 13.42
N ILE A 63 12.92 12.87 14.01
CA ILE A 63 13.76 13.46 15.05
C ILE A 63 14.49 14.70 14.52
N PHE A 64 15.07 14.61 13.32
CA PHE A 64 15.78 15.73 12.69
C PHE A 64 14.89 17.00 12.55
N PHE A 65 13.60 16.80 12.25
CA PHE A 65 12.62 17.88 12.16
C PHE A 65 11.92 18.21 13.50
N GLY A 66 12.33 17.61 14.61
CA GLY A 66 11.72 17.83 15.92
C GLY A 66 10.28 17.28 16.02
N LEU A 67 9.88 16.36 15.13
CA LEU A 67 8.55 15.76 15.13
C LEU A 67 8.46 14.62 16.13
N ARG A 68 7.31 14.53 16.81
CA ARG A 68 6.99 13.42 17.71
C ARG A 68 6.30 12.30 16.93
N THR A 69 6.26 11.10 17.53
CA THR A 69 5.45 9.99 17.02
C THR A 69 3.99 10.42 16.87
N SER A 70 3.41 10.15 15.71
CA SER A 70 2.11 10.72 15.33
C SER A 70 1.39 9.86 14.30
N LEU A 71 0.08 10.07 14.19
CA LEU A 71 -0.75 9.50 13.15
C LEU A 71 -0.18 9.82 11.75
N LEU A 72 0.27 11.06 11.55
CA LEU A 72 0.90 11.49 10.28
C LEU A 72 2.18 10.71 9.99
N GLY A 73 3.05 10.53 10.99
CA GLY A 73 4.28 9.74 10.85
C GLY A 73 3.97 8.29 10.41
N GLY A 74 2.98 7.67 11.05
CA GLY A 74 2.50 6.34 10.68
C GLY A 74 1.95 6.28 9.24
N ILE A 75 1.14 7.27 8.84
CA ILE A 75 0.60 7.36 7.47
C ILE A 75 1.72 7.48 6.44
N ILE A 76 2.69 8.35 6.65
CA ILE A 76 3.81 8.55 5.72
C ILE A 76 4.62 7.26 5.55
N VAL A 77 4.97 6.60 6.66
CA VAL A 77 5.78 5.37 6.61
C VAL A 77 5.06 4.24 5.91
N ILE A 78 3.79 4.00 6.25
CA ILE A 78 3.00 2.95 5.57
C ILE A 78 2.78 3.30 4.10
N THR A 79 2.59 4.57 3.75
CA THR A 79 2.52 5.01 2.35
C THR A 79 3.79 4.64 1.60
N LEU A 80 4.96 4.98 2.14
CA LEU A 80 6.26 4.65 1.55
C LEU A 80 6.46 3.14 1.39
N LEU A 81 6.01 2.35 2.37
CA LEU A 81 6.07 0.90 2.35
C LEU A 81 5.22 0.28 1.25
N ILE A 82 4.00 0.80 1.03
CA ILE A 82 3.03 0.18 0.10
C ILE A 82 3.18 0.69 -1.33
N ILE A 83 3.81 1.85 -1.59
CA ILE A 83 4.06 2.37 -2.94
C ILE A 83 4.78 1.34 -3.82
N PRO A 84 5.90 0.71 -3.42
CA PRO A 84 6.57 -0.31 -4.23
C PRO A 84 5.66 -1.51 -4.55
N ILE A 85 4.81 -1.92 -3.60
CA ILE A 85 3.85 -3.00 -3.78
C ILE A 85 2.81 -2.62 -4.86
N PHE A 86 2.26 -1.40 -4.77
CA PHE A 86 1.33 -0.87 -5.76
C PHE A 86 1.96 -0.78 -7.14
N VAL A 87 3.12 -0.11 -7.24
CA VAL A 87 3.80 0.10 -8.52
C VAL A 87 4.12 -1.23 -9.18
N ARG A 88 4.72 -2.18 -8.45
CA ARG A 88 5.06 -3.49 -8.99
C ARG A 88 3.84 -4.27 -9.46
N SER A 89 2.80 -4.37 -8.61
CA SER A 89 1.61 -5.15 -8.94
C SER A 89 0.82 -4.54 -10.11
N MET A 90 0.75 -3.22 -10.19
CA MET A 90 0.08 -2.52 -11.29
C MET A 90 0.90 -2.53 -12.58
N ASP A 91 2.24 -2.40 -12.50
CA ASP A 91 3.14 -2.47 -13.66
C ASP A 91 3.02 -3.83 -14.35
N GLU A 92 2.96 -4.92 -13.57
CA GLU A 92 2.78 -6.27 -14.10
C GLU A 92 1.49 -6.40 -14.92
N VAL A 93 0.38 -5.86 -14.44
CA VAL A 93 -0.89 -5.87 -15.17
C VAL A 93 -0.88 -4.90 -16.35
N ALA A 94 -0.28 -3.71 -16.20
CA ALA A 94 -0.16 -2.73 -17.25
C ALA A 94 0.68 -3.23 -18.45
N ARG A 95 1.71 -4.03 -18.17
CA ARG A 95 2.54 -4.65 -19.23
C ARG A 95 1.81 -5.72 -20.05
N GLN A 96 0.71 -6.26 -19.53
CA GLN A 96 -0.14 -7.24 -20.22
C GLN A 96 -1.17 -6.57 -21.13
N LEU A 97 -1.27 -5.22 -21.16
CA LEU A 97 -2.14 -4.51 -22.10
C LEU A 97 -1.74 -4.82 -23.54
N PRO A 98 -2.70 -5.23 -24.40
CA PRO A 98 -2.45 -5.42 -25.82
C PRO A 98 -2.00 -4.11 -26.45
N LYS A 99 -0.94 -4.13 -27.26
CA LYS A 99 -0.47 -2.95 -27.99
C LYS A 99 -1.53 -2.45 -28.94
N GLU A 100 -2.25 -3.35 -29.57
CA GLU A 100 -3.34 -3.11 -30.51
C GLU A 100 -4.42 -2.22 -29.93
N LEU A 101 -4.68 -2.33 -28.60
CA LEU A 101 -5.65 -1.48 -27.90
C LEU A 101 -5.19 -0.01 -27.88
N LEU A 102 -3.93 0.23 -27.59
CA LEU A 102 -3.36 1.58 -27.58
C LEU A 102 -3.23 2.14 -28.98
N ASP A 103 -2.79 1.31 -29.95
CA ASP A 103 -2.65 1.71 -31.35
C ASP A 103 -4.02 2.06 -31.96
N ALA A 104 -5.06 1.27 -31.70
CA ALA A 104 -6.43 1.57 -32.12
C ALA A 104 -6.93 2.88 -31.48
N THR A 105 -6.62 3.10 -30.20
CA THR A 105 -7.00 4.35 -29.48
C THR A 105 -6.34 5.57 -30.13
N TYR A 106 -5.05 5.49 -30.46
CA TYR A 106 -4.33 6.57 -31.14
C TYR A 106 -4.79 6.77 -32.60
N SER A 107 -5.15 5.70 -33.31
CA SER A 107 -5.69 5.77 -34.67
C SER A 107 -7.03 6.53 -34.74
N LEU A 108 -7.78 6.57 -33.64
CA LEU A 108 -9.00 7.37 -33.49
C LEU A 108 -8.71 8.84 -33.12
N GLY A 109 -7.44 9.26 -33.11
CA GLY A 109 -7.02 10.63 -32.79
C GLY A 109 -6.97 10.94 -31.27
N ALA A 110 -7.03 9.92 -30.41
CA ALA A 110 -6.98 10.13 -28.98
C ALA A 110 -5.63 10.66 -28.50
N THR A 111 -5.68 11.54 -27.50
CA THR A 111 -4.51 12.05 -26.79
C THR A 111 -3.95 10.98 -25.84
N ARG A 112 -2.72 11.20 -25.34
CA ARG A 112 -2.11 10.28 -24.34
C ARG A 112 -2.95 10.17 -23.05
N LEU A 113 -3.60 11.25 -22.62
CA LEU A 113 -4.47 11.24 -21.44
C LEU A 113 -5.73 10.39 -21.67
N GLU A 114 -6.30 10.43 -22.88
CA GLU A 114 -7.42 9.56 -23.23
C GLU A 114 -7.01 8.10 -23.31
N ALA A 115 -5.84 7.82 -23.86
CA ALA A 115 -5.26 6.47 -23.88
C ALA A 115 -5.04 5.94 -22.44
N ILE A 116 -4.62 6.80 -21.48
CA ILE A 116 -4.53 6.44 -20.05
C ILE A 116 -5.90 6.07 -19.50
N LYS A 117 -6.96 6.83 -19.80
CA LYS A 117 -8.33 6.50 -19.34
C LYS A 117 -8.79 5.13 -19.85
N VAL A 118 -8.50 4.80 -21.10
CA VAL A 118 -8.79 3.48 -21.66
C VAL A 118 -7.98 2.40 -20.93
N ALA A 119 -6.68 2.63 -20.75
CA ALA A 119 -5.81 1.71 -20.04
C ALA A 119 -6.26 1.48 -18.58
N ILE A 120 -6.62 2.54 -17.84
CA ILE A 120 -7.15 2.43 -16.46
C ILE A 120 -8.36 1.49 -16.41
N ARG A 121 -9.31 1.67 -17.33
CA ARG A 121 -10.52 0.82 -17.37
C ARG A 121 -10.15 -0.65 -17.60
N GLN A 122 -9.18 -0.90 -18.48
CA GLN A 122 -8.76 -2.27 -18.79
C GLN A 122 -8.00 -2.93 -17.64
N ILE A 123 -7.16 -2.18 -16.91
CA ILE A 123 -6.39 -2.73 -15.78
C ILE A 123 -7.06 -2.52 -14.42
N ALA A 124 -8.25 -1.93 -14.37
CA ALA A 124 -9.00 -1.69 -13.12
C ALA A 124 -9.09 -2.90 -12.20
N PRO A 125 -9.32 -4.15 -12.71
CA PRO A 125 -9.28 -5.34 -11.87
C PRO A 125 -7.91 -5.58 -11.22
N GLY A 126 -6.84 -5.30 -11.96
CA GLY A 126 -5.48 -5.38 -11.44
C GLY A 126 -5.18 -4.33 -10.38
N ILE A 127 -5.67 -3.10 -10.57
CA ILE A 127 -5.58 -2.03 -9.57
C ILE A 127 -6.31 -2.46 -8.28
N ALA A 128 -7.51 -3.02 -8.39
CA ALA A 128 -8.26 -3.51 -7.24
C ALA A 128 -7.50 -4.63 -6.50
N THR A 129 -6.91 -5.57 -7.23
CA THR A 129 -6.08 -6.64 -6.64
C THR A 129 -4.84 -6.07 -5.94
N ALA A 130 -4.12 -5.14 -6.59
CA ALA A 130 -2.97 -4.47 -6.02
C ALA A 130 -3.35 -3.72 -4.72
N THR A 131 -4.52 -3.07 -4.71
CA THR A 131 -5.04 -2.37 -3.53
C THR A 131 -5.27 -3.34 -2.36
N LEU A 132 -5.91 -4.46 -2.61
CA LEU A 132 -6.18 -5.45 -1.56
C LEU A 132 -4.90 -6.08 -1.00
N LEU A 133 -3.91 -6.37 -1.86
CA LEU A 133 -2.60 -6.86 -1.43
C LEU A 133 -1.88 -5.83 -0.56
N SER A 134 -1.90 -4.56 -0.97
CA SER A 134 -1.26 -3.46 -0.24
C SER A 134 -1.94 -3.20 1.11
N VAL A 135 -3.28 -3.21 1.15
CA VAL A 135 -4.06 -3.07 2.39
C VAL A 135 -3.78 -4.25 3.33
N GLY A 136 -3.77 -5.48 2.81
CA GLY A 136 -3.44 -6.68 3.60
C GLY A 136 -2.05 -6.61 4.23
N ARG A 137 -1.06 -6.08 3.49
CA ARG A 137 0.29 -5.84 4.00
C ARG A 137 0.32 -4.73 5.04
N ALA A 138 -0.33 -3.59 4.75
CA ALA A 138 -0.35 -2.41 5.61
C ALA A 138 -1.02 -2.67 6.97
N ILE A 139 -2.16 -3.41 6.98
CA ILE A 139 -2.92 -3.66 8.21
C ILE A 139 -2.19 -4.59 9.19
N GLY A 140 -1.33 -5.47 8.67
CA GLY A 140 -0.53 -6.40 9.46
C GLY A 140 0.84 -5.86 9.88
N ASP A 141 1.23 -4.66 9.43
CA ASP A 141 2.58 -4.14 9.71
C ASP A 141 2.65 -3.51 11.10
N ALA A 142 3.55 -4.05 11.94
CA ALA A 142 3.88 -3.48 13.24
C ALA A 142 5.22 -2.72 13.19
N ALA A 143 6.20 -3.25 12.46
CA ALA A 143 7.58 -2.81 12.52
C ALA A 143 7.80 -1.42 11.92
N GLY A 144 7.12 -1.10 10.82
CA GLY A 144 7.19 0.22 10.19
C GLY A 144 6.61 1.32 11.07
N VAL A 145 5.50 1.05 11.75
CA VAL A 145 4.79 2.03 12.59
C VAL A 145 5.30 2.12 14.02
N MET A 146 6.11 1.15 14.46
CA MET A 146 6.60 1.06 15.85
C MET A 146 7.28 2.36 16.31
N PHE A 147 8.10 2.93 15.46
CA PHE A 147 8.86 4.15 15.78
C PHE A 147 8.14 5.45 15.40
N THR A 148 7.14 5.38 14.53
CA THR A 148 6.59 6.57 13.87
C THR A 148 5.17 6.93 14.27
N ALA A 149 4.30 5.94 14.50
CA ALA A 149 2.91 6.17 14.86
C ALA A 149 2.70 6.39 16.36
N GLY A 150 3.56 5.78 17.19
CA GLY A 150 3.44 5.79 18.64
C GLY A 150 2.40 4.80 19.15
N PHE A 151 2.29 4.71 20.47
CA PHE A 151 1.32 3.87 21.16
C PHE A 151 0.50 4.71 22.15
N THR A 152 -0.82 4.59 22.08
CA THR A 152 -1.76 5.31 22.95
C THR A 152 -3.08 4.53 23.06
N ASP A 153 -3.75 4.65 24.20
CA ASP A 153 -5.09 4.10 24.40
C ASP A 153 -6.19 5.06 23.94
N SER A 154 -5.84 6.32 23.63
CA SER A 154 -6.79 7.32 23.17
C SER A 154 -6.98 7.27 21.64
N ILE A 155 -8.16 7.67 21.18
CA ILE A 155 -8.45 7.84 19.75
C ILE A 155 -7.82 9.15 19.29
N PRO A 156 -6.95 9.14 18.26
CA PRO A 156 -6.36 10.37 17.75
C PRO A 156 -7.41 11.27 17.12
N THR A 157 -7.46 12.54 17.53
CA THR A 157 -8.33 13.58 17.00
C THR A 157 -7.61 14.54 16.05
N SER A 158 -6.27 14.45 15.99
CA SER A 158 -5.43 15.22 15.07
C SER A 158 -4.30 14.36 14.48
N LEU A 159 -3.75 14.81 13.36
CA LEU A 159 -2.63 14.14 12.68
C LEU A 159 -1.34 14.11 13.50
N ASN A 160 -1.18 15.05 14.43
CA ASN A 160 0.01 15.17 15.26
C ASN A 160 -0.05 14.35 16.57
N GLN A 161 -1.17 13.68 16.83
CA GLN A 161 -1.32 12.80 17.99
C GLN A 161 -0.86 11.37 17.66
N PRO A 162 -0.33 10.63 18.63
CA PRO A 162 0.02 9.24 18.45
C PRO A 162 -1.23 8.39 18.14
N ALA A 163 -1.03 7.29 17.41
CA ALA A 163 -2.10 6.39 17.00
C ALA A 163 -1.66 4.93 17.12
N ALA A 164 -2.29 4.19 18.04
CA ALA A 164 -2.04 2.76 18.15
C ALA A 164 -2.69 1.98 17.00
N THR A 165 -1.91 1.10 16.36
CA THR A 165 -2.44 0.09 15.42
C THR A 165 -2.67 -1.24 16.13
N LEU A 166 -3.52 -2.10 15.57
CA LEU A 166 -3.77 -3.44 16.13
C LEU A 166 -2.47 -4.26 16.27
N PRO A 167 -1.59 -4.35 15.23
CA PRO A 167 -0.32 -5.06 15.38
C PRO A 167 0.57 -4.48 16.47
N LEU A 168 0.60 -3.16 16.57
CA LEU A 168 1.41 -2.47 17.57
C LEU A 168 0.86 -2.70 19.00
N SER A 169 -0.46 -2.70 19.17
CA SER A 169 -1.13 -3.03 20.42
C SER A 169 -0.84 -4.46 20.85
N ILE A 170 -0.88 -5.42 19.91
CA ILE A 170 -0.53 -6.82 20.18
C ILE A 170 0.93 -6.89 20.66
N PHE A 171 1.86 -6.25 19.94
CA PHE A 171 3.28 -6.29 20.27
C PHE A 171 3.58 -5.79 21.68
N PHE A 172 3.04 -4.63 22.08
CA PHE A 172 3.29 -4.06 23.40
C PHE A 172 2.56 -4.80 24.51
N GLN A 173 1.32 -5.23 24.29
CA GLN A 173 0.51 -5.91 25.32
C GLN A 173 0.97 -7.34 25.58
N LEU A 174 1.49 -8.06 24.57
CA LEU A 174 2.06 -9.41 24.77
C LEU A 174 3.28 -9.40 25.71
N SER A 175 4.05 -8.31 25.70
CA SER A 175 5.23 -8.15 26.57
C SER A 175 4.86 -7.77 28.01
N SER A 176 3.57 -7.56 28.33
CA SER A 176 3.14 -7.19 29.67
C SER A 176 3.22 -8.39 30.64
N PRO A 177 3.69 -8.18 31.90
CA PRO A 177 3.67 -9.20 32.92
C PRO A 177 2.24 -9.52 33.40
N THR A 178 1.28 -8.63 33.19
CA THR A 178 -0.11 -8.76 33.68
C THR A 178 -0.92 -9.71 32.81
N PRO A 179 -1.49 -10.80 33.34
CA PRO A 179 -2.25 -11.79 32.55
C PRO A 179 -3.42 -11.18 31.78
N GLU A 180 -4.19 -10.28 32.40
CA GLU A 180 -5.34 -9.61 31.80
C GLU A 180 -4.97 -8.77 30.55
N VAL A 181 -3.79 -8.13 30.55
CA VAL A 181 -3.29 -7.35 29.41
C VAL A 181 -2.90 -8.29 28.27
N ARG A 182 -2.30 -9.44 28.57
CA ARG A 182 -1.98 -10.46 27.56
C ARG A 182 -3.23 -11.07 26.93
N GLU A 183 -4.29 -11.29 27.72
CA GLU A 183 -5.58 -11.76 27.18
C GLU A 183 -6.16 -10.78 26.15
N ARG A 184 -6.07 -9.48 26.42
CA ARG A 184 -6.46 -8.44 25.44
C ARG A 184 -5.61 -8.51 24.17
N ALA A 185 -4.31 -8.80 24.28
CA ALA A 185 -3.44 -8.97 23.13
C ALA A 185 -3.85 -10.19 22.28
N TYR A 186 -4.22 -11.31 22.90
CA TYR A 186 -4.73 -12.49 22.18
C TYR A 186 -6.07 -12.20 21.48
N ALA A 187 -6.97 -11.47 22.13
CA ALA A 187 -8.22 -11.04 21.50
C ALA A 187 -7.97 -10.11 20.29
N ALA A 188 -7.04 -9.16 20.42
CA ALA A 188 -6.63 -8.28 19.34
C ALA A 188 -5.97 -9.05 18.18
N ALA A 189 -5.15 -10.07 18.48
CA ALA A 189 -4.53 -10.92 17.47
C ALA A 189 -5.56 -11.76 16.72
N LEU A 190 -6.55 -12.31 17.41
CA LEU A 190 -7.67 -13.02 16.78
C LEU A 190 -8.45 -12.10 15.85
N LEU A 191 -8.79 -10.91 16.31
CA LEU A 191 -9.51 -9.91 15.54
C LEU A 191 -8.71 -9.50 14.28
N LEU A 192 -7.41 -9.25 14.41
CA LEU A 192 -6.53 -8.95 13.28
C LEU A 192 -6.51 -10.10 12.27
N THR A 193 -6.39 -11.34 12.76
CA THR A 193 -6.40 -12.55 11.91
C THR A 193 -7.71 -12.66 11.11
N ILE A 194 -8.85 -12.43 11.76
CA ILE A 194 -10.16 -12.44 11.10
C ILE A 194 -10.24 -11.35 10.03
N ILE A 195 -9.79 -10.13 10.32
CA ILE A 195 -9.79 -9.02 9.36
C ILE A 195 -8.93 -9.37 8.13
N VAL A 196 -7.71 -9.87 8.35
CA VAL A 196 -6.79 -10.25 7.27
C VAL A 196 -7.37 -11.41 6.44
N LEU A 197 -8.01 -12.37 7.09
CA LEU A 197 -8.68 -13.49 6.40
C LEU A 197 -9.82 -12.99 5.51
N ILE A 198 -10.68 -12.12 6.04
CA ILE A 198 -11.80 -11.52 5.28
C ILE A 198 -11.26 -10.74 4.07
N LEU A 199 -10.26 -9.89 4.27
CA LEU A 199 -9.62 -9.13 3.17
C LEU A 199 -9.03 -10.07 2.11
N SER A 200 -8.38 -11.15 2.54
CA SER A 200 -7.80 -12.15 1.62
C SER A 200 -8.86 -12.89 0.81
N ILE A 201 -10.00 -13.25 1.43
CA ILE A 201 -11.12 -13.89 0.75
C ILE A 201 -11.75 -12.93 -0.26
N ILE A 202 -12.01 -11.67 0.15
CA ILE A 202 -12.56 -10.63 -0.74
C ILE A 202 -11.62 -10.42 -1.92
N GLY A 203 -10.32 -10.33 -1.68
CA GLY A 203 -9.30 -10.19 -2.72
C GLY A 203 -9.35 -11.32 -3.73
N ARG A 204 -9.41 -12.56 -3.26
CA ARG A 204 -9.51 -13.74 -4.13
C ARG A 204 -10.81 -13.76 -4.94
N MET A 205 -11.94 -13.39 -4.32
CA MET A 205 -13.23 -13.32 -5.02
C MET A 205 -13.24 -12.27 -6.13
N ILE A 206 -12.67 -11.08 -5.86
CA ILE A 206 -12.53 -10.01 -6.85
C ILE A 206 -11.67 -10.48 -8.01
N THR A 207 -10.47 -11.00 -7.73
CA THR A 207 -9.55 -11.51 -8.75
C THR A 207 -10.21 -12.61 -9.60
N TYR A 208 -10.94 -13.54 -8.99
CA TYR A 208 -11.62 -14.61 -9.69
C TYR A 208 -12.73 -14.10 -10.62
N ARG A 209 -13.58 -13.18 -10.16
CA ARG A 209 -14.66 -12.60 -10.99
C ARG A 209 -14.11 -11.86 -12.21
N PHE A 210 -13.05 -11.09 -12.03
CA PHE A 210 -12.47 -10.31 -13.11
C PHE A 210 -11.61 -11.16 -14.07
N SER A 211 -10.98 -12.23 -13.59
CA SER A 211 -10.25 -13.17 -14.44
C SER A 211 -11.17 -13.91 -15.42
N LYS A 212 -12.43 -14.15 -15.06
CA LYS A 212 -13.41 -14.82 -15.90
C LYS A 212 -13.87 -13.98 -17.10
N ASN A 213 -13.73 -12.66 -17.02
CA ASN A 213 -14.15 -11.70 -18.06
C ASN A 213 -12.99 -11.27 -18.99
N LYS A 214 -11.79 -11.84 -18.86
CA LYS A 214 -10.71 -11.62 -19.83
C LYS A 214 -11.06 -12.38 -21.11
N ILE A 215 -11.33 -11.63 -22.18
CA ILE A 215 -11.37 -12.17 -23.55
C ILE A 215 -9.99 -12.78 -23.80
N LYS A 216 -9.99 -14.08 -24.14
CA LYS A 216 -8.78 -14.83 -24.52
C LYS A 216 -8.30 -14.35 -25.88
#